data_7f0fc45777d429fba36105e56601d459
#
_entry.id   7f0fc45777d429fba36105e56601d459
#
_cell.length_a   1.000
_cell.length_b   1.000
_cell.length_c   1.000
_cell.angle_alpha   90.00
_cell.angle_beta   90.00
_cell.angle_gamma   90.00
#
_symmetry.space_group_name_H-M   'P 1'
#
loop_
_entity.id
_entity.type
_entity.pdbx_description
1 polymer ?
#
loop_
_entity_poly.entity_id
_entity_poly.type
_entity_poly.pdbx_seq_one_letter_code
_entity_poly.pdbx_strand_id
1 'polypeptide(L)'
;GEAAKSGSAEKINADIAKITDELIQEFKEELTKSEYKNLDVHSEVILNSEEYYVLSLSVLQEEGYSHTLNHYYTVDKHSGELLTLSELFPYTANYKEILTEEVKKQIKEHNRISEDKYFVQDGEDEEGFREVTDEQSFYINADKHLVLVFPEGEIAPMSMGEIQFIMPESIWQDG
;
A
#
# COMPACT_ATOMS: atom_id res chain seq x y z
N GLY A 1 13.41 33.04 13.90
CA GLY A 1 13.37 31.58 13.93
C GLY A 1 12.00 30.96 13.92
N GLU A 2 11.06 31.34 14.81
CA GLU A 2 9.73 30.68 14.89
C GLU A 2 8.81 31.05 13.73
N ALA A 3 8.83 32.29 13.25
CA ALA A 3 8.00 32.72 12.12
C ALA A 3 8.37 32.04 10.81
N ALA A 4 9.65 31.73 10.58
CA ALA A 4 10.11 31.01 9.39
C ALA A 4 9.72 29.54 9.43
N LYS A 5 9.69 28.91 10.63
CA LYS A 5 9.20 27.53 10.81
C LYS A 5 7.69 27.41 10.63
N SER A 6 6.92 28.42 11.09
CA SER A 6 5.46 28.48 10.90
C SER A 6 5.10 28.60 9.41
N GLY A 7 5.73 29.51 8.66
CA GLY A 7 5.46 29.70 7.24
C GLY A 7 5.82 28.46 6.37
N SER A 8 6.88 27.71 6.73
CA SER A 8 7.22 26.47 6.05
C SER A 8 6.24 25.34 6.37
N ALA A 9 5.78 25.23 7.59
CA ALA A 9 4.78 24.24 7.99
C ALA A 9 3.41 24.50 7.32
N GLU A 10 2.98 25.76 7.24
CA GLU A 10 1.75 26.14 6.55
C GLU A 10 1.83 25.82 5.04
N LYS A 11 2.97 26.06 4.42
CA LYS A 11 3.20 25.70 3.02
C LYS A 11 3.14 24.19 2.80
N ILE A 12 3.83 23.42 3.63
CA ILE A 12 3.81 21.94 3.56
C ILE A 12 2.38 21.42 3.73
N ASN A 13 1.61 21.95 4.67
CA ASN A 13 0.22 21.56 4.85
C ASN A 13 -0.68 21.89 3.65
N ALA A 14 -0.46 23.06 3.02
CA ALA A 14 -1.18 23.45 1.82
C ALA A 14 -0.82 22.54 0.63
N ASP A 15 0.46 22.23 0.46
CA ASP A 15 0.93 21.31 -0.57
C ASP A 15 0.37 19.89 -0.39
N ILE A 16 0.30 19.39 0.85
CA ILE A 16 -0.31 18.09 1.16
C ILE A 16 -1.80 18.08 0.88
N ALA A 17 -2.54 19.13 1.25
CA ALA A 17 -3.96 19.23 0.93
C ALA A 17 -4.21 19.21 -0.58
N LYS A 18 -3.39 19.92 -1.35
CA LYS A 18 -3.46 19.90 -2.81
C LYS A 18 -3.17 18.52 -3.39
N ILE A 19 -2.11 17.87 -2.95
CA ILE A 19 -1.75 16.51 -3.37
C ILE A 19 -2.88 15.53 -3.04
N THR A 20 -3.45 15.63 -1.86
CA THR A 20 -4.58 14.79 -1.42
C THR A 20 -5.78 14.96 -2.36
N ASP A 21 -6.17 16.19 -2.67
CA ASP A 21 -7.28 16.48 -3.58
C ASP A 21 -7.01 15.96 -4.99
N GLU A 22 -5.79 16.11 -5.50
CA GLU A 22 -5.37 15.59 -6.80
C GLU A 22 -5.45 14.07 -6.85
N LEU A 23 -4.96 13.37 -5.83
CA LEU A 23 -5.02 11.91 -5.73
C LEU A 23 -6.46 11.39 -5.66
N ILE A 24 -7.31 12.03 -4.88
CA ILE A 24 -8.74 11.67 -4.80
C ILE A 24 -9.42 11.87 -6.16
N GLN A 25 -9.11 12.97 -6.85
CA GLN A 25 -9.69 13.26 -8.16
C GLN A 25 -9.24 12.25 -9.22
N GLU A 26 -7.96 11.91 -9.28
CA GLU A 26 -7.43 10.89 -10.18
C GLU A 26 -8.05 9.51 -9.92
N PHE A 27 -8.18 9.13 -8.65
CA PHE A 27 -8.82 7.88 -8.26
C PHE A 27 -10.30 7.82 -8.71
N LYS A 28 -11.04 8.90 -8.52
CA LYS A 28 -12.42 9.01 -9.00
C LYS A 28 -12.52 8.93 -10.53
N GLU A 29 -11.58 9.56 -11.25
CA GLU A 29 -11.55 9.50 -12.71
C GLU A 29 -11.25 8.10 -13.23
N GLU A 30 -10.35 7.36 -12.60
CA GLU A 30 -10.08 5.95 -12.92
C GLU A 30 -11.32 5.07 -12.70
N LEU A 31 -12.03 5.29 -11.60
CA LEU A 31 -13.25 4.55 -11.29
C LEU A 31 -14.38 4.84 -12.28
N THR A 32 -14.50 6.07 -12.79
CA THR A 32 -15.52 6.41 -13.80
C THR A 32 -15.26 5.79 -15.16
N LYS A 33 -14.02 5.45 -15.49
CA LYS A 33 -13.66 4.72 -16.72
C LYS A 33 -14.00 3.24 -16.62
N SER A 34 -14.10 2.69 -15.42
CA SER A 34 -14.64 1.37 -15.17
C SER A 34 -16.18 1.43 -15.16
N GLU A 35 -16.86 0.30 -15.31
CA GLU A 35 -18.33 0.23 -15.38
C GLU A 35 -19.04 0.59 -14.05
N TYR A 36 -18.27 1.04 -13.05
CA TYR A 36 -18.78 1.36 -11.72
C TYR A 36 -19.44 2.74 -11.67
N LYS A 37 -20.69 2.75 -11.27
CA LYS A 37 -21.50 3.97 -11.12
C LYS A 37 -21.83 4.20 -9.63
N ASN A 38 -21.83 5.47 -9.21
CA ASN A 38 -22.21 5.90 -7.86
C ASN A 38 -21.37 5.32 -6.73
N LEU A 39 -20.04 5.49 -6.81
CA LEU A 39 -19.11 5.02 -5.80
C LEU A 39 -18.79 6.12 -4.79
N ASP A 40 -18.92 5.78 -3.51
CA ASP A 40 -18.42 6.61 -2.41
C ASP A 40 -16.94 6.30 -2.18
N VAL A 41 -16.10 7.30 -2.37
CA VAL A 41 -14.66 7.21 -2.09
C VAL A 41 -14.41 7.67 -0.66
N HIS A 42 -13.79 6.81 0.13
CA HIS A 42 -13.32 7.11 1.48
C HIS A 42 -11.81 7.34 1.49
N SER A 43 -11.37 8.32 2.24
CA SER A 43 -9.95 8.61 2.42
C SER A 43 -9.55 8.50 3.89
N GLU A 44 -8.38 7.95 4.16
CA GLU A 44 -7.79 7.85 5.48
C GLU A 44 -6.31 8.22 5.44
N VAL A 45 -5.88 9.08 6.35
CA VAL A 45 -4.46 9.37 6.55
C VAL A 45 -3.90 8.33 7.50
N ILE A 46 -3.03 7.46 7.00
CA ILE A 46 -2.41 6.38 7.77
C ILE A 46 -1.21 6.91 8.56
N LEU A 47 -0.39 7.74 7.93
CA LEU A 47 0.82 8.31 8.53
C LEU A 47 0.98 9.76 8.07
N ASN A 48 1.30 10.64 9.01
CA ASN A 48 1.72 12.01 8.73
C ASN A 48 2.92 12.33 9.62
N SER A 49 4.10 11.91 9.19
CA SER A 49 5.38 12.16 9.87
C SER A 49 6.11 13.36 9.28
N GLU A 50 7.32 13.64 9.72
CA GLU A 50 8.15 14.69 9.11
C GLU A 50 8.58 14.34 7.68
N GLU A 51 8.72 13.05 7.37
CA GLU A 51 9.24 12.55 6.10
C GLU A 51 8.16 12.07 5.15
N TYR A 52 7.13 11.39 5.67
CA TYR A 52 6.11 10.73 4.86
C TYR A 52 4.70 11.20 5.18
N TYR A 53 3.92 11.29 4.12
CA TYR A 53 2.47 11.36 4.17
C TYR A 53 1.89 10.14 3.46
N VAL A 54 1.12 9.33 4.18
CA VAL A 54 0.56 8.09 3.66
C VAL A 54 -0.96 8.16 3.68
N LEU A 55 -1.56 8.03 2.50
CA LEU A 55 -2.99 8.11 2.27
C LEU A 55 -3.53 6.78 1.77
N SER A 56 -4.64 6.33 2.33
CA SER A 56 -5.46 5.25 1.79
C SER A 56 -6.72 5.84 1.16
N LEU A 57 -7.01 5.42 -0.07
CA LEU A 57 -8.29 5.65 -0.73
C LEU A 57 -8.99 4.32 -0.92
N SER A 58 -10.26 4.25 -0.51
CA SER A 58 -11.05 3.04 -0.60
C SER A 58 -12.42 3.28 -1.20
N VAL A 59 -12.94 2.26 -1.86
CA VAL A 59 -14.31 2.24 -2.36
C VAL A 59 -14.92 0.88 -2.06
N LEU A 60 -16.14 0.89 -1.55
CA LEU A 60 -16.94 -0.31 -1.37
C LEU A 60 -17.79 -0.55 -2.60
N GLN A 61 -17.70 -1.74 -3.18
CA GLN A 61 -18.54 -2.19 -4.28
C GLN A 61 -19.59 -3.18 -3.77
N GLU A 62 -20.83 -2.92 -4.08
CA GLU A 62 -21.97 -3.77 -3.70
C GLU A 62 -22.75 -4.20 -4.95
N GLU A 63 -22.23 -5.20 -5.66
CA GLU A 63 -22.95 -5.85 -6.78
C GLU A 63 -22.98 -7.37 -6.57
N GLY A 64 -24.02 -7.84 -5.90
CA GLY A 64 -24.22 -9.26 -5.59
C GLY A 64 -23.42 -9.78 -4.39
N TYR A 65 -22.23 -9.31 -4.19
CA TYR A 65 -21.41 -9.44 -2.98
C TYR A 65 -20.59 -8.16 -2.79
N SER A 66 -20.33 -7.81 -1.52
CA SER A 66 -19.53 -6.62 -1.21
C SER A 66 -18.05 -6.95 -1.23
N HIS A 67 -17.26 -6.10 -1.92
CA HIS A 67 -15.82 -6.11 -1.80
C HIS A 67 -15.28 -4.68 -1.76
N THR A 68 -14.13 -4.52 -1.11
CA THR A 68 -13.47 -3.23 -0.95
C THR A 68 -12.21 -3.17 -1.80
N LEU A 69 -12.11 -2.12 -2.62
CA LEU A 69 -10.87 -1.78 -3.33
C LEU A 69 -10.12 -0.72 -2.54
N ASN A 70 -8.86 -0.98 -2.21
CA ASN A 70 -7.99 -0.03 -1.52
C ASN A 70 -6.81 0.35 -2.40
N HIS A 71 -6.51 1.64 -2.44
CA HIS A 71 -5.28 2.17 -3.03
C HIS A 71 -4.49 2.91 -1.95
N TYR A 72 -3.19 2.74 -1.95
CA TYR A 72 -2.27 3.33 -0.98
C TYR A 72 -1.27 4.24 -1.68
N TYR A 73 -1.04 5.40 -1.10
CA TYR A 73 -0.14 6.41 -1.63
C TYR A 73 0.83 6.84 -0.55
N THR A 74 2.12 6.74 -0.85
CA THR A 74 3.19 7.23 0.02
C THR A 74 3.84 8.43 -0.64
N VAL A 75 3.73 9.58 0.00
CA VAL A 75 4.30 10.86 -0.48
C VAL A 75 5.53 11.19 0.35
N ASP A 76 6.63 11.49 -0.33
CA ASP A 76 7.80 12.12 0.28
C ASP A 76 7.50 13.60 0.52
N LYS A 77 7.51 14.03 1.78
CA LYS A 77 7.21 15.40 2.14
C LYS A 77 8.28 16.41 1.75
N HIS A 78 9.50 15.96 1.50
CA HIS A 78 10.60 16.84 1.06
C HIS A 78 10.51 17.18 -0.41
N SER A 79 10.18 16.20 -1.25
CA SER A 79 10.02 16.39 -2.70
C SER A 79 8.57 16.69 -3.11
N GLY A 80 7.58 16.27 -2.32
CA GLY A 80 6.17 16.33 -2.69
C GLY A 80 5.75 15.25 -3.70
N GLU A 81 6.60 14.28 -3.97
CA GLU A 81 6.38 13.25 -4.98
C GLU A 81 5.90 11.93 -4.35
N LEU A 82 5.12 11.17 -5.13
CA LEU A 82 4.75 9.80 -4.80
C LEU A 82 5.99 8.91 -4.90
N LEU A 83 6.19 8.09 -3.87
CA LEU A 83 7.25 7.10 -3.85
C LEU A 83 6.79 5.77 -4.45
N THR A 84 7.67 5.16 -5.23
CA THR A 84 7.56 3.77 -5.67
C THR A 84 8.24 2.85 -4.67
N LEU A 85 7.94 1.56 -4.73
CA LEU A 85 8.56 0.57 -3.85
C LEU A 85 10.10 0.53 -4.02
N SER A 86 10.59 0.65 -5.25
CA SER A 86 12.03 0.65 -5.54
C SER A 86 12.78 1.83 -4.90
N GLU A 87 12.12 2.98 -4.78
CA GLU A 87 12.70 4.19 -4.17
C GLU A 87 12.90 4.06 -2.66
N LEU A 88 12.22 3.12 -2.00
CA LEU A 88 12.46 2.77 -0.60
C LEU A 88 13.73 1.94 -0.40
N PHE A 89 14.31 1.42 -1.47
CA PHE A 89 15.50 0.56 -1.44
C PHE A 89 16.63 1.08 -2.36
N PRO A 90 17.07 2.33 -2.20
CA PRO A 90 18.00 2.96 -3.15
C PRO A 90 19.38 2.27 -3.22
N TYR A 91 19.73 1.49 -2.18
CA TYR A 91 21.03 0.83 -2.07
C TYR A 91 20.94 -0.71 -2.11
N THR A 92 19.76 -1.26 -2.40
CA THR A 92 19.50 -2.71 -2.37
C THR A 92 18.96 -3.18 -3.72
N ALA A 93 19.87 -3.55 -4.63
CA ALA A 93 19.47 -3.96 -6.00
C ALA A 93 18.55 -5.19 -6.04
N ASN A 94 18.68 -6.10 -5.07
CA ASN A 94 17.91 -7.33 -4.96
C ASN A 94 16.73 -7.22 -3.97
N TYR A 95 16.18 -6.05 -3.77
CA TYR A 95 15.10 -5.82 -2.79
C TYR A 95 13.86 -6.69 -3.07
N LYS A 96 13.53 -6.93 -4.34
CA LYS A 96 12.38 -7.79 -4.70
C LYS A 96 12.56 -9.23 -4.26
N GLU A 97 13.76 -9.77 -4.40
CA GLU A 97 14.09 -11.12 -3.93
C GLU A 97 13.98 -11.22 -2.40
N ILE A 98 14.51 -10.23 -1.69
CA ILE A 98 14.45 -10.16 -0.23
C ILE A 98 13.00 -10.09 0.26
N LEU A 99 12.18 -9.23 -0.35
CA LEU A 99 10.77 -9.12 -0.02
C LEU A 99 9.99 -10.39 -0.36
N THR A 100 10.30 -11.01 -1.49
CA THR A 100 9.69 -12.27 -1.93
C THR A 100 9.94 -13.38 -0.92
N GLU A 101 11.17 -13.55 -0.48
CA GLU A 101 11.53 -14.57 0.52
C GLU A 101 10.84 -14.31 1.88
N GLU A 102 10.74 -13.07 2.31
CA GLU A 102 10.04 -12.73 3.55
C GLU A 102 8.52 -13.01 3.45
N VAL A 103 7.89 -12.66 2.34
CA VAL A 103 6.48 -12.98 2.10
C VAL A 103 6.25 -14.50 2.11
N LYS A 104 7.08 -15.26 1.41
CA LYS A 104 7.00 -16.74 1.41
C LYS A 104 7.16 -17.33 2.81
N LYS A 105 8.07 -16.78 3.60
CA LYS A 105 8.27 -17.19 5.00
C LYS A 105 7.02 -16.92 5.84
N GLN A 106 6.42 -15.74 5.73
CA GLN A 106 5.20 -15.38 6.47
C GLN A 106 4.00 -16.21 6.01
N ILE A 107 3.85 -16.48 4.72
CA ILE A 107 2.83 -17.38 4.17
C ILE A 107 2.99 -18.79 4.75
N LYS A 108 4.20 -19.32 4.75
CA LYS A 108 4.49 -20.64 5.28
C LYS A 108 4.13 -20.76 6.77
N GLU A 109 4.47 -19.75 7.55
CA GLU A 109 4.12 -19.72 8.98
C GLU A 109 2.60 -19.58 9.19
N HIS A 110 1.92 -18.72 8.45
CA HIS A 110 0.47 -18.60 8.50
C HIS A 110 -0.20 -19.94 8.15
N ASN A 111 0.23 -20.57 7.07
CA ASN A 111 -0.35 -21.83 6.59
C ASN A 111 -0.07 -23.02 7.52
N ARG A 112 0.95 -22.93 8.36
CA ARG A 112 1.24 -23.94 9.38
C ARG A 112 0.23 -23.92 10.53
N ILE A 113 -0.24 -22.73 10.92
CA ILE A 113 -1.07 -22.55 12.13
C ILE A 113 -2.54 -22.26 11.83
N SER A 114 -2.89 -21.82 10.61
CA SER A 114 -4.26 -21.48 10.22
C SER A 114 -4.90 -22.55 9.34
N GLU A 115 -6.20 -22.75 9.48
CA GLU A 115 -6.99 -23.57 8.55
C GLU A 115 -7.23 -22.85 7.22
N ASP A 116 -7.38 -21.53 7.25
CA ASP A 116 -7.49 -20.69 6.07
C ASP A 116 -6.10 -20.46 5.46
N LYS A 117 -5.88 -21.00 4.29
CA LYS A 117 -4.57 -21.00 3.63
C LYS A 117 -4.41 -19.85 2.65
N TYR A 118 -3.19 -19.29 2.60
CA TYR A 118 -2.75 -18.46 1.50
C TYR A 118 -2.21 -19.33 0.36
N PHE A 119 -2.43 -18.88 -0.87
CA PHE A 119 -1.99 -19.60 -2.07
C PHE A 119 -0.60 -19.16 -2.48
N VAL A 120 0.26 -20.12 -2.76
CA VAL A 120 1.61 -19.92 -3.31
C VAL A 120 1.68 -20.70 -4.60
N GLN A 121 2.20 -20.07 -5.65
CA GLN A 121 2.47 -20.78 -6.89
C GLN A 121 3.59 -21.81 -6.67
N ASP A 122 3.26 -23.07 -6.89
CA ASP A 122 4.21 -24.19 -6.83
C ASP A 122 4.05 -25.05 -8.09
N GLY A 123 5.06 -24.99 -8.93
CA GLY A 123 5.06 -25.76 -10.18
C GLY A 123 4.13 -25.20 -11.25
N GLU A 124 3.11 -25.99 -11.63
CA GLU A 124 2.17 -25.65 -12.70
C GLU A 124 0.94 -24.86 -12.23
N ASP A 125 0.77 -24.68 -10.93
CA ASP A 125 -0.30 -23.87 -10.39
C ASP A 125 -0.06 -22.38 -10.68
N GLU A 126 -1.01 -21.75 -11.38
CA GLU A 126 -0.93 -20.34 -11.75
C GLU A 126 -1.54 -19.42 -10.69
N GLU A 127 -2.19 -19.99 -9.67
CA GLU A 127 -2.85 -19.23 -8.61
C GLU A 127 -1.91 -18.98 -7.42
N GLY A 128 -2.00 -17.78 -6.85
CA GLY A 128 -1.33 -17.41 -5.61
C GLY A 128 -0.07 -16.59 -5.79
N PHE A 129 0.65 -16.46 -4.68
CA PHE A 129 1.85 -15.65 -4.62
C PHE A 129 3.05 -16.32 -5.31
N ARG A 130 3.69 -15.60 -6.20
CA ARG A 130 4.92 -16.02 -6.88
C ARG A 130 6.13 -15.20 -6.44
N GLU A 131 6.08 -13.91 -6.68
CA GLU A 131 7.17 -12.99 -6.41
C GLU A 131 6.67 -11.54 -6.26
N VAL A 132 7.43 -10.72 -5.58
CA VAL A 132 7.22 -9.28 -5.51
C VAL A 132 7.69 -8.65 -6.83
N THR A 133 6.86 -7.80 -7.41
CA THR A 133 7.16 -7.04 -8.64
C THR A 133 7.33 -5.55 -8.33
N ASP A 134 7.75 -4.78 -9.33
CA ASP A 134 7.86 -3.32 -9.20
C ASP A 134 6.49 -2.63 -8.97
N GLU A 135 5.40 -3.31 -9.34
CA GLU A 135 4.02 -2.83 -9.21
C GLU A 135 3.34 -3.28 -7.91
N GLN A 136 4.08 -3.94 -7.01
CA GLN A 136 3.55 -4.39 -5.73
C GLN A 136 2.94 -3.25 -4.93
N SER A 137 1.68 -3.40 -4.52
CA SER A 137 1.00 -2.46 -3.63
C SER A 137 1.65 -2.49 -2.24
N PHE A 138 1.90 -1.33 -1.69
CA PHE A 138 2.56 -1.15 -0.40
C PHE A 138 2.14 0.15 0.26
N TYR A 139 2.43 0.26 1.55
CA TYR A 139 2.39 1.54 2.27
C TYR A 139 3.32 1.47 3.50
N ILE A 140 3.60 2.63 4.08
CA ILE A 140 4.30 2.74 5.37
C ILE A 140 3.24 2.98 6.44
N ASN A 141 3.16 2.09 7.43
CA ASN A 141 2.15 2.17 8.47
C ASN A 141 2.50 3.22 9.56
N ALA A 142 1.59 3.40 10.52
CA ALA A 142 1.75 4.36 11.61
C ALA A 142 2.98 4.07 12.51
N ASP A 143 3.43 2.81 12.57
CA ASP A 143 4.63 2.38 13.29
C ASP A 143 5.91 2.50 12.44
N LYS A 144 5.80 3.09 11.24
CA LYS A 144 6.88 3.26 10.26
C LYS A 144 7.47 1.95 9.75
N HIS A 145 6.64 0.91 9.64
CA HIS A 145 6.99 -0.34 8.99
C HIS A 145 6.46 -0.35 7.55
N LEU A 146 7.23 -0.96 6.67
CA LEU A 146 6.77 -1.25 5.32
C LEU A 146 5.74 -2.38 5.36
N VAL A 147 4.60 -2.17 4.70
CA VAL A 147 3.53 -3.17 4.55
C VAL A 147 3.33 -3.47 3.08
N LEU A 148 3.38 -4.74 2.71
CA LEU A 148 3.01 -5.19 1.37
C LEU A 148 1.55 -5.63 1.37
N VAL A 149 0.81 -5.22 0.36
CA VAL A 149 -0.64 -5.39 0.27
C VAL A 149 -1.00 -6.25 -0.93
N PHE A 150 -1.88 -7.22 -0.70
CA PHE A 150 -2.45 -8.09 -1.72
C PHE A 150 -3.96 -7.95 -1.73
N PRO A 151 -4.56 -7.53 -2.86
CA PRO A 151 -6.00 -7.36 -2.98
C PRO A 151 -6.78 -8.65 -2.68
N GLU A 152 -8.05 -8.50 -2.36
CA GLU A 152 -8.97 -9.64 -2.18
C GLU A 152 -8.87 -10.64 -3.32
N GLY A 153 -8.75 -11.91 -2.99
CA GLY A 153 -8.76 -13.02 -3.94
C GLY A 153 -7.48 -13.22 -4.74
N GLU A 154 -6.44 -12.40 -4.55
CA GLU A 154 -5.18 -12.54 -5.28
C GLU A 154 -4.34 -13.73 -4.77
N ILE A 155 -4.14 -13.82 -3.46
CA ILE A 155 -3.32 -14.87 -2.83
C ILE A 155 -4.08 -15.69 -1.79
N ALA A 156 -5.36 -15.43 -1.62
CA ALA A 156 -6.22 -16.09 -0.66
C ALA A 156 -7.67 -16.08 -1.15
N PRO A 157 -8.57 -16.89 -0.58
CA PRO A 157 -10.00 -16.78 -0.87
C PRO A 157 -10.52 -15.37 -0.63
N MET A 158 -11.44 -14.90 -1.47
CA MET A 158 -12.03 -13.55 -1.35
C MET A 158 -12.65 -13.28 0.01
N SER A 159 -13.18 -14.33 0.68
CA SER A 159 -13.75 -14.25 2.02
C SER A 159 -12.75 -13.80 3.10
N MET A 160 -11.45 -13.94 2.84
CA MET A 160 -10.39 -13.48 3.74
C MET A 160 -10.08 -11.99 3.59
N GLY A 161 -10.64 -11.33 2.56
CA GLY A 161 -10.39 -9.92 2.28
C GLY A 161 -8.98 -9.64 1.79
N GLU A 162 -8.57 -8.38 1.93
CA GLU A 162 -7.22 -7.92 1.63
C GLU A 162 -6.20 -8.55 2.58
N ILE A 163 -5.08 -9.01 2.04
CA ILE A 163 -3.99 -9.60 2.80
C ILE A 163 -2.83 -8.61 2.89
N GLN A 164 -2.30 -8.43 4.09
CA GLN A 164 -1.18 -7.53 4.36
C GLN A 164 -0.04 -8.27 5.07
N PHE A 165 1.19 -7.99 4.66
CA PHE A 165 2.39 -8.48 5.32
C PHE A 165 3.24 -7.31 5.79
N ILE A 166 3.48 -7.24 7.10
CA ILE A 166 4.38 -6.25 7.70
C ILE A 166 5.80 -6.76 7.57
N MET A 167 6.66 -5.94 6.95
CA MET A 167 8.09 -6.27 6.82
C MET A 167 8.83 -5.98 8.12
N PRO A 168 9.76 -6.85 8.53
CA PRO A 168 10.59 -6.60 9.70
C PRO A 168 11.56 -5.44 9.47
N GLU A 169 11.96 -4.76 10.54
CA GLU A 169 12.92 -3.65 10.52
C GLU A 169 14.28 -4.04 9.91
N SER A 170 14.65 -5.33 10.00
CA SER A 170 15.88 -5.85 9.38
C SER A 170 15.85 -5.81 7.84
N ILE A 171 14.67 -5.73 7.23
CA ILE A 171 14.50 -5.64 5.77
C ILE A 171 14.36 -4.18 5.34
N TRP A 172 13.51 -3.44 6.04
CA TRP A 172 13.30 -2.03 5.75
C TRP A 172 13.07 -1.25 7.04
N GLN A 173 13.78 -0.16 7.18
CA GLN A 173 13.66 0.75 8.30
C GLN A 173 13.73 2.17 7.77
N ASP A 174 12.83 3.01 8.28
CA ASP A 174 12.88 4.44 8.08
C ASP A 174 14.17 4.97 8.74
N GLY A 175 15.11 5.38 7.91
CA GLY A 175 16.48 5.73 8.29
C GLY A 175 16.64 7.10 8.92
#